data_4e75f3b89676cedd839cf42ee7a90e49
#
_entry.id   4e75f3b89676cedd839cf42ee7a90e49
#
_cell.length_a   1.000
_cell.length_b   1.000
_cell.length_c   1.000
_cell.angle_alpha   90.00
_cell.angle_beta   90.00
_cell.angle_gamma   90.00
#
_symmetry.space_group_name_H-M   'P 1'
#
loop_
_entity.id
_entity.type
_entity.pdbx_description
1 polymer ?
#
loop_
_entity_poly.entity_id
_entity_poly.type
_entity_poly.pdbx_seq_one_letter_code
_entity_poly.pdbx_strand_id
1 'polypeptide(L)'
;MNLQEKLKEYENQYLFIRWATGGEYGKLIYAGEDFIEFNIIDTETMSYKETVLIYAPLILEVSIGGADIARIVAEVSSQLSAHE
;
A
#
# COMPACT_ATOMS: atom_id res chain seq x y z
N MET A 1 16.42 -12.81 -5.93
CA MET A 1 15.22 -11.95 -5.93
C MET A 1 15.50 -10.71 -5.09
N ASN A 2 15.12 -9.54 -5.59
CA ASN A 2 15.25 -8.29 -4.84
C ASN A 2 13.86 -7.82 -4.37
N LEU A 3 13.83 -6.73 -3.60
CA LEU A 3 12.59 -6.22 -3.05
C LEU A 3 11.59 -5.83 -4.15
N GLN A 4 12.07 -5.18 -5.21
CA GLN A 4 11.21 -4.74 -6.30
C GLN A 4 10.54 -5.92 -7.01
N GLU A 5 11.28 -7.00 -7.24
CA GLU A 5 10.72 -8.21 -7.84
C GLU A 5 9.67 -8.84 -6.92
N LYS A 6 9.94 -8.86 -5.62
CA LYS A 6 9.01 -9.41 -4.65
C LYS A 6 7.73 -8.59 -4.57
N LEU A 7 7.84 -7.27 -4.67
CA LEU A 7 6.68 -6.38 -4.62
C LEU A 7 5.68 -6.65 -5.75
N LYS A 8 6.12 -7.12 -6.90
CA LYS A 8 5.19 -7.44 -7.99
C LYS A 8 4.17 -8.49 -7.60
N GLU A 9 4.50 -9.38 -6.68
CA GLU A 9 3.58 -10.39 -6.19
C GLU A 9 2.44 -9.81 -5.37
N TYR A 10 2.58 -8.58 -4.92
CA TYR A 10 1.61 -7.92 -4.05
C TYR A 10 0.86 -6.77 -4.72
N GLU A 11 0.94 -6.67 -6.04
CA GLU A 11 0.14 -5.68 -6.77
C GLU A 11 -1.35 -5.89 -6.47
N ASN A 12 -2.06 -4.79 -6.30
CA ASN A 12 -3.48 -4.75 -5.95
C ASN A 12 -3.79 -5.21 -4.52
N GLN A 13 -2.79 -5.27 -3.67
CA GLN A 13 -2.96 -5.60 -2.25
C GLN A 13 -2.65 -4.41 -1.36
N TYR A 14 -3.22 -4.41 -0.16
CA TYR A 14 -2.96 -3.39 0.84
C TYR A 14 -1.70 -3.72 1.62
N LEU A 15 -0.83 -2.72 1.76
CA LEU A 15 0.49 -2.86 2.37
C LEU A 15 0.80 -1.64 3.24
N PHE A 16 1.83 -1.76 4.07
CA PHE A 16 2.50 -0.62 4.67
C PHE A 16 3.87 -0.49 4.02
N ILE A 17 4.21 0.71 3.54
CA ILE A 17 5.51 0.97 2.93
C ILE A 17 6.21 2.07 3.70
N ARG A 18 7.47 1.84 4.02
CA ARG A 18 8.31 2.80 4.74
C ARG A 18 9.48 3.23 3.86
N TRP A 19 9.73 4.53 3.89
CA TRP A 19 10.94 5.12 3.28
C TRP A 19 11.62 6.00 4.33
N ALA A 20 12.75 6.65 3.95
CA ALA A 20 13.61 7.33 4.93
C ALA A 20 12.90 8.39 5.77
N THR A 21 11.93 9.09 5.19
CA THR A 21 11.27 10.22 5.85
C THR A 21 9.87 9.92 6.35
N GLY A 22 9.40 8.68 6.21
CA GLY A 22 8.05 8.34 6.68
C GLY A 22 7.58 6.99 6.21
N GLY A 23 6.30 6.72 6.43
CA GLY A 23 5.67 5.49 6.00
C GLY A 23 4.17 5.68 5.93
N GLU A 24 3.51 4.91 5.07
CA GLU A 24 2.08 5.01 4.85
C GLU A 24 1.45 3.65 4.56
N TYR A 25 0.21 3.49 4.97
CA TYR A 25 -0.63 2.38 4.54
C TYR A 25 -1.31 2.73 3.23
N GLY A 26 -1.50 1.74 2.38
CA GLY A 26 -2.19 1.97 1.12
C GLY A 26 -2.30 0.72 0.27
N LYS A 27 -2.78 0.92 -0.94
CA LYS A 27 -2.91 -0.15 -1.92
C LYS A 27 -1.82 0.00 -2.98
N LEU A 28 -1.05 -1.06 -3.18
CA LEU A 28 -0.04 -1.09 -4.23
C LEU A 28 -0.73 -1.33 -5.57
N ILE A 29 -0.61 -0.37 -6.48
CA ILE A 29 -1.26 -0.47 -7.79
C ILE A 29 -0.31 -1.06 -8.83
N TYR A 30 0.95 -0.64 -8.79
CA TYR A 30 1.95 -1.08 -9.77
C TYR A 30 3.31 -1.14 -9.11
N ALA A 31 4.07 -2.17 -9.39
CA ALA A 31 5.46 -2.31 -8.92
C ALA A 31 6.39 -2.52 -10.11
N GLY A 32 7.22 -1.52 -10.38
CA GLY A 32 8.25 -1.58 -11.41
C GLY A 32 9.65 -1.53 -10.82
N GLU A 33 10.65 -1.57 -11.68
CA GLU A 33 12.06 -1.51 -11.25
C GLU A 33 12.44 -0.12 -10.77
N ASP A 34 11.90 0.91 -11.40
CA ASP A 34 12.22 2.30 -11.09
C ASP A 34 11.29 2.89 -10.04
N PHE A 35 10.00 2.64 -10.16
CA PHE A 35 9.02 3.25 -9.27
C PHE A 35 7.87 2.29 -8.99
N ILE A 36 7.13 2.63 -7.92
CA ILE A 36 5.85 1.99 -7.62
C ILE A 36 4.77 3.07 -7.66
N GLU A 37 3.55 2.65 -7.95
CA GLU A 37 2.37 3.50 -7.82
C GLU A 37 1.57 3.02 -6.61
N PHE A 38 1.34 3.91 -5.66
CA PHE A 38 0.78 3.57 -4.36
C PHE A 38 -0.36 4.50 -4.01
N ASN A 39 -1.54 3.92 -3.75
CA ASN A 39 -2.71 4.68 -3.30
C ASN A 39 -2.72 4.72 -1.79
N ILE A 40 -2.35 5.86 -1.23
CA ILE A 40 -2.28 6.04 0.22
C ILE A 40 -3.69 6.09 0.81
N ILE A 41 -3.87 5.39 1.91
CA ILE A 41 -5.11 5.35 2.68
C ILE A 41 -4.91 6.14 3.98
N ASP A 42 -5.85 7.03 4.27
CA ASP A 42 -5.91 7.70 5.57
C ASP A 42 -6.49 6.69 6.56
N THR A 43 -5.69 6.29 7.54
CA THR A 43 -6.11 5.25 8.49
C THR A 43 -7.08 5.75 9.56
N GLU A 44 -7.26 7.05 9.70
CA GLU A 44 -8.25 7.60 10.61
C GLU A 44 -9.65 7.52 10.02
N THR A 45 -9.76 7.82 8.72
CA THR A 45 -11.06 7.83 8.02
C THR A 45 -11.27 6.57 7.18
N MET A 46 -10.23 5.77 6.99
CA MET A 46 -10.25 4.57 6.13
C MET A 46 -10.65 4.90 4.70
N SER A 47 -10.22 6.07 4.22
CA SER A 47 -10.54 6.53 2.88
C SER A 47 -9.27 6.82 2.09
N TYR A 48 -9.42 6.82 0.78
CA TYR A 48 -8.34 7.16 -0.15
C TYR A 48 -7.89 8.61 0.10
N LYS A 49 -6.59 8.79 0.19
CA LYS A 49 -5.99 10.11 0.43
C LYS A 49 -5.35 10.67 -0.82
N GLU A 50 -4.41 9.95 -1.41
CA GLU A 50 -3.71 10.41 -2.61
C GLU A 50 -2.96 9.25 -3.27
N THR A 51 -2.64 9.42 -4.53
CA THR A 51 -1.79 8.48 -5.26
C THR A 51 -0.40 9.07 -5.37
N VAL A 52 0.61 8.29 -5.03
CA VAL A 52 2.01 8.72 -5.12
C VAL A 52 2.79 7.75 -5.98
N LEU A 53 3.81 8.28 -6.64
CA LEU A 53 4.83 7.47 -7.31
C LEU A 53 6.07 7.54 -6.45
N ILE A 54 6.54 6.40 -5.99
CA ILE A 54 7.70 6.31 -5.11
C ILE A 54 8.85 5.67 -5.87
N TYR A 55 10.01 6.30 -5.84
CA TYR A 55 11.22 5.73 -6.43
C TYR A 55 11.56 4.44 -5.67
N ALA A 56 11.51 3.31 -6.36
CA ALA A 56 11.60 1.99 -5.73
C ALA A 56 12.85 1.80 -4.84
N PRO A 57 14.04 2.26 -5.25
CA PRO A 57 15.23 2.14 -4.39
C PRO A 57 15.17 2.89 -3.06
N LEU A 58 14.20 3.80 -2.87
CA LEU A 58 14.04 4.53 -1.60
C LEU A 58 13.23 3.74 -0.58
N ILE A 59 12.62 2.64 -0.97
CA ILE A 59 11.79 1.83 -0.08
C ILE A 59 12.69 1.03 0.85
N LEU A 60 12.50 1.20 2.15
CA LEU A 60 13.30 0.54 3.17
C LEU A 60 12.64 -0.71 3.72
N GLU A 61 11.31 -0.72 3.81
CA GLU A 61 10.57 -1.82 4.43
C GLU A 61 9.16 -1.88 3.87
N VAL A 62 8.65 -3.10 3.73
CA VAL A 62 7.26 -3.32 3.34
C VAL A 62 6.66 -4.33 4.31
N SER A 63 5.53 -3.97 4.93
CA SER A 63 4.75 -4.89 5.75
C SER A 63 3.58 -5.40 4.95
N ILE A 64 3.46 -6.71 4.85
CA ILE A 64 2.46 -7.36 4.00
C ILE A 64 1.33 -8.02 4.78
N GLY A 65 1.33 -7.88 6.10
CA GLY A 65 0.32 -8.47 6.96
C GLY A 65 0.35 -7.82 8.33
N GLY A 66 -0.57 -8.23 9.18
CA GLY A 66 -0.69 -7.71 10.53
C GLY A 66 -2.07 -7.15 10.81
N ALA A 67 -2.31 -6.78 12.07
CA ALA A 67 -3.64 -6.35 12.52
C ALA A 67 -4.14 -5.09 11.80
N ASP A 68 -3.27 -4.13 11.60
CA ASP A 68 -3.67 -2.87 10.96
C ASP A 68 -4.04 -3.07 9.49
N ILE A 69 -3.28 -3.87 8.76
CA ILE A 69 -3.59 -4.17 7.37
C ILE A 69 -4.89 -4.96 7.27
N ALA A 70 -5.10 -5.93 8.16
CA ALA A 70 -6.33 -6.70 8.19
C ALA A 70 -7.55 -5.81 8.45
N ARG A 71 -7.40 -4.82 9.35
CA ARG A 71 -8.47 -3.87 9.64
C ARG A 71 -8.78 -3.00 8.41
N ILE A 72 -7.75 -2.53 7.73
CA ILE A 72 -7.92 -1.72 6.51
C ILE A 72 -8.70 -2.49 5.45
N VAL A 73 -8.30 -3.74 5.20
CA VAL A 73 -8.95 -4.58 4.20
C VAL A 73 -10.42 -4.78 4.56
N ALA A 74 -10.72 -5.08 5.83
CA ALA A 74 -12.08 -5.31 6.28
C ALA A 74 -12.94 -4.04 6.13
N GLU A 75 -12.41 -2.89 6.51
CA GLU A 75 -13.16 -1.63 6.46
C GLU A 75 -13.39 -1.15 5.03
N VAL A 76 -12.38 -1.24 4.17
CA VAL A 76 -12.52 -0.83 2.77
C VAL A 76 -13.50 -1.76 2.05
N SER A 77 -13.44 -3.07 2.31
CA SER A 77 -14.39 -4.01 1.74
C SER A 77 -15.82 -3.71 2.19
N SER A 78 -15.98 -3.35 3.47
CA SER A 78 -17.29 -2.98 4.02
C SER A 78 -17.86 -1.73 3.34
N GLN A 79 -17.03 -0.72 3.10
CA GLN A 79 -17.45 0.51 2.42
C GLN A 79 -17.85 0.24 0.97
N LEU A 80 -17.11 -0.62 0.28
CA LEU A 80 -17.46 -1.00 -1.09
C LEU A 80 -18.80 -1.71 -1.13
N SER A 81 -19.06 -2.60 -0.18
CA SER A 81 -20.32 -3.32 -0.09
C SER A 81 -21.48 -2.37 0.16
N ALA A 82 -21.26 -1.31 0.92
CA ALA A 82 -22.29 -0.33 1.23
C ALA A 82 -22.73 0.49 0.01
N HIS A 83 -21.92 0.53 -1.03
CA HIS A 83 -22.21 1.27 -2.25
C HIS A 83 -22.89 0.44 -3.32
N GLU A 84 -23.02 -0.84 -3.08
CA GLU A 84 -23.74 -1.75 -3.97
C GLU A 84 -25.23 -1.77 -3.61
#